data_2ffb1a149073708b067fdb45960a319c
#
_entry.id   2ffb1a149073708b067fdb45960a319c
#
_cell.length_a   1.000
_cell.length_b   1.000
_cell.length_c   1.000
_cell.angle_alpha   90.00
_cell.angle_beta   90.00
_cell.angle_gamma   90.00
#
_symmetry.space_group_name_H-M   'P 1'
#
loop_
_entity.id
_entity.type
_entity.pdbx_description
1 polymer ?
#
loop_
_entity_poly.entity_id
_entity_poly.type
_entity_poly.pdbx_seq_one_letter_code
_entity_poly.pdbx_strand_id
1 'polypeptide(L)'
;MYAVLSRFMLFLTVLSTLSFGTNAMAEDAAWTSLFDGKTLDGWQKVGKENSVWEVKDGAIQGSGSQSMLVTTTGPYKNFRYRAEVKINDGGNSGMYFRTTEKPGFSDGYEAQIDSTHTDPIRTGSLYGMCHVYKQHVKPDTWFTYEIEVRDDVWRGREMTRIKITVDGNELYEYLDFDKTFKEGHFAFQQHDPGSKVSIRKVEVQPLP
;
A
#
# COMPACT_ATOMS: atom_id res chain seq x y z
N MET A 1 21.52 -13.71 89.78
CA MET A 1 21.97 -14.56 88.68
C MET A 1 20.86 -14.49 87.63
N TYR A 2 20.93 -13.51 86.68
CA TYR A 2 19.90 -13.27 85.69
C TYR A 2 20.50 -13.67 84.35
N ALA A 3 19.80 -14.58 83.68
CA ALA A 3 20.11 -15.02 82.31
C ALA A 3 19.44 -14.09 81.31
N VAL A 4 20.25 -13.49 80.41
CA VAL A 4 19.76 -12.64 79.30
C VAL A 4 19.56 -13.55 78.07
N LEU A 5 18.30 -13.69 77.64
CA LEU A 5 17.99 -14.37 76.38
C LEU A 5 18.11 -13.32 75.26
N SER A 6 19.09 -13.52 74.40
CA SER A 6 19.22 -12.76 73.12
C SER A 6 18.30 -13.35 72.05
N ARG A 7 17.36 -12.55 71.56
CA ARG A 7 16.52 -12.90 70.42
C ARG A 7 17.21 -12.43 69.15
N PHE A 8 17.64 -13.38 68.30
CA PHE A 8 18.09 -13.11 66.94
C PHE A 8 16.85 -12.93 66.06
N MET A 9 16.68 -11.74 65.46
CA MET A 9 15.63 -11.41 64.50
C MET A 9 16.23 -11.59 63.11
N LEU A 10 15.79 -12.63 62.39
CA LEU A 10 16.20 -12.94 61.01
C LEU A 10 15.39 -12.05 60.07
N PHE A 11 16.01 -11.05 59.43
CA PHE A 11 15.41 -10.27 58.37
C PHE A 11 15.51 -11.05 57.04
N LEU A 12 14.37 -11.52 56.55
CA LEU A 12 14.25 -12.12 55.21
C LEU A 12 14.06 -11.00 54.20
N THR A 13 15.10 -10.60 53.47
CA THR A 13 15.00 -9.66 52.35
C THR A 13 14.46 -10.39 51.11
N VAL A 14 13.20 -10.15 50.81
CA VAL A 14 12.59 -10.60 49.51
C VAL A 14 13.08 -9.67 48.40
N LEU A 15 14.02 -10.15 47.59
CA LEU A 15 14.47 -9.47 46.38
C LEU A 15 13.43 -9.72 45.26
N SER A 16 12.50 -8.77 45.04
CA SER A 16 11.58 -8.82 43.92
C SER A 16 12.31 -8.38 42.62
N THR A 17 12.63 -9.33 41.77
CA THR A 17 13.11 -9.06 40.42
C THR A 17 11.96 -8.53 39.57
N LEU A 18 11.93 -7.21 39.30
CA LEU A 18 11.08 -6.63 38.25
C LEU A 18 11.67 -7.06 36.91
N SER A 19 11.02 -8.02 36.26
CA SER A 19 11.25 -8.31 34.85
C SER A 19 10.64 -7.17 34.02
N PHE A 20 11.47 -6.25 33.56
CA PHE A 20 11.05 -5.34 32.46
C PHE A 20 10.93 -6.17 31.20
N GLY A 21 9.71 -6.51 30.82
CA GLY A 21 9.41 -7.05 29.50
C GLY A 21 9.78 -5.98 28.47
N THR A 22 10.88 -6.17 27.75
CA THR A 22 11.14 -5.41 26.53
C THR A 22 10.07 -5.79 25.53
N ASN A 23 9.10 -4.91 25.31
CA ASN A 23 8.28 -4.96 24.11
C ASN A 23 9.24 -4.75 22.94
N ALA A 24 9.74 -5.83 22.37
CA ALA A 24 10.38 -5.78 21.06
C ALA A 24 9.29 -5.30 20.08
N MET A 25 9.37 -4.05 19.66
CA MET A 25 8.63 -3.56 18.50
C MET A 25 9.04 -4.49 17.35
N ALA A 26 8.07 -5.17 16.75
CA ALA A 26 8.37 -5.98 15.57
C ALA A 26 9.02 -5.06 14.54
N GLU A 27 10.26 -5.37 14.17
CA GLU A 27 10.97 -4.61 13.14
C GLU A 27 10.19 -4.76 11.83
N ASP A 28 9.81 -3.65 11.20
CA ASP A 28 9.12 -3.67 9.91
C ASP A 28 9.98 -4.46 8.91
N ALA A 29 9.37 -5.38 8.16
CA ALA A 29 10.07 -6.16 7.14
C ALA A 29 10.75 -5.22 6.11
N ALA A 30 11.85 -5.67 5.51
CA ALA A 30 12.53 -4.90 4.46
C ALA A 30 11.63 -4.71 3.22
N TRP A 31 11.84 -3.65 2.48
CA TRP A 31 11.22 -3.44 1.17
C TRP A 31 11.66 -4.51 0.17
N THR A 32 10.70 -5.08 -0.54
CA THR A 32 10.91 -6.06 -1.61
C THR A 32 10.50 -5.44 -2.93
N SER A 33 11.39 -5.50 -3.93
CA SER A 33 11.07 -5.05 -5.28
C SER A 33 10.13 -6.02 -5.97
N LEU A 34 9.07 -5.50 -6.59
CA LEU A 34 8.13 -6.23 -7.44
C LEU A 34 8.40 -6.03 -8.94
N PHE A 35 9.40 -5.21 -9.29
CA PHE A 35 9.79 -4.95 -10.67
C PHE A 35 11.30 -4.77 -10.77
N ASP A 36 11.93 -5.54 -11.64
CA ASP A 36 13.38 -5.58 -11.82
C ASP A 36 13.94 -4.48 -12.75
N GLY A 37 13.06 -3.66 -13.33
CA GLY A 37 13.41 -2.63 -14.30
C GLY A 37 13.65 -3.16 -15.73
N LYS A 38 13.46 -4.45 -16.01
CA LYS A 38 13.85 -5.10 -17.28
C LYS A 38 12.77 -5.99 -17.87
N THR A 39 12.02 -6.73 -17.05
CA THR A 39 11.04 -7.72 -17.49
C THR A 39 9.69 -7.51 -16.80
N LEU A 40 8.64 -8.14 -17.34
CA LEU A 40 7.34 -8.25 -16.68
C LEU A 40 7.21 -9.55 -15.89
N ASP A 41 8.31 -10.20 -15.53
CA ASP A 41 8.29 -11.39 -14.68
C ASP A 41 7.64 -11.04 -13.34
N GLY A 42 6.73 -11.89 -12.87
CA GLY A 42 5.91 -11.62 -11.69
C GLY A 42 4.64 -10.79 -11.95
N TRP A 43 4.38 -10.45 -13.22
CA TRP A 43 3.19 -9.72 -13.65
C TRP A 43 2.42 -10.45 -14.74
N GLN A 44 1.10 -10.30 -14.77
CA GLN A 44 0.25 -10.83 -15.84
C GLN A 44 -0.74 -9.76 -16.33
N LYS A 45 -0.95 -9.72 -17.64
CA LYS A 45 -1.97 -8.86 -18.25
C LYS A 45 -3.34 -9.53 -18.16
N VAL A 46 -4.35 -8.76 -17.76
CA VAL A 46 -5.76 -9.14 -17.74
C VAL A 46 -6.56 -8.06 -18.47
N GLY A 47 -7.37 -8.43 -19.43
CA GLY A 47 -8.21 -7.49 -20.20
C GLY A 47 -8.09 -7.63 -21.70
N LYS A 48 -8.34 -6.56 -22.44
CA LYS A 48 -8.45 -6.60 -23.92
C LYS A 48 -7.11 -6.89 -24.59
N GLU A 49 -7.16 -7.63 -25.71
CA GLU A 49 -5.95 -8.06 -26.44
C GLU A 49 -5.10 -6.90 -26.95
N ASN A 50 -5.73 -5.86 -27.46
CA ASN A 50 -5.07 -4.67 -28.01
C ASN A 50 -4.60 -3.65 -26.97
N SER A 51 -4.61 -4.00 -25.69
CA SER A 51 -3.86 -3.31 -24.65
C SER A 51 -2.40 -3.78 -24.66
N VAL A 52 -1.50 -2.85 -24.42
CA VAL A 52 -0.06 -3.10 -24.42
C VAL A 52 0.51 -2.79 -23.04
N TRP A 53 1.26 -3.75 -22.51
CA TRP A 53 2.13 -3.56 -21.36
C TRP A 53 3.52 -4.02 -21.78
N GLU A 54 4.48 -3.13 -21.70
CA GLU A 54 5.88 -3.38 -22.10
C GLU A 54 6.85 -2.73 -21.13
N VAL A 55 8.10 -3.18 -21.15
CA VAL A 55 9.17 -2.48 -20.41
C VAL A 55 9.95 -1.64 -21.40
N LYS A 56 10.02 -0.34 -21.13
CA LYS A 56 10.76 0.62 -21.92
C LYS A 56 11.44 1.65 -21.01
N ASP A 57 12.71 1.94 -21.29
CA ASP A 57 13.53 2.90 -20.54
C ASP A 57 13.54 2.63 -19.02
N GLY A 58 13.55 1.35 -18.60
CA GLY A 58 13.55 0.93 -17.21
C GLY A 58 12.21 1.12 -16.47
N ALA A 59 11.12 1.32 -17.20
CA ALA A 59 9.79 1.46 -16.66
C ALA A 59 8.79 0.53 -17.37
N ILE A 60 7.79 0.05 -16.63
CA ILE A 60 6.58 -0.57 -17.18
C ILE A 60 5.77 0.55 -17.84
N GLN A 61 5.35 0.34 -19.09
CA GLN A 61 4.47 1.26 -19.80
C GLN A 61 3.17 0.58 -20.19
N GLY A 62 2.05 1.19 -19.83
CA GLY A 62 0.70 0.80 -20.23
C GLY A 62 0.17 1.73 -21.32
N SER A 63 -0.47 1.15 -22.36
CA SER A 63 -1.12 1.89 -23.44
C SER A 63 -2.20 1.05 -24.13
N GLY A 64 -3.00 1.69 -24.99
CA GLY A 64 -4.04 1.02 -25.76
C GLY A 64 -5.32 0.81 -24.98
N SER A 65 -6.03 -0.27 -25.24
CA SER A 65 -7.36 -0.53 -24.67
C SER A 65 -7.31 -0.88 -23.19
N GLN A 66 -8.48 -0.90 -22.56
CA GLN A 66 -8.67 -1.22 -21.15
C GLN A 66 -8.07 -2.58 -20.75
N SER A 67 -7.25 -2.57 -19.72
CA SER A 67 -6.67 -3.77 -19.10
C SER A 67 -6.08 -3.47 -17.73
N MET A 68 -5.74 -4.54 -17.02
CA MET A 68 -4.98 -4.50 -15.78
C MET A 68 -3.66 -5.25 -15.96
N LEU A 69 -2.59 -4.79 -15.30
CA LEU A 69 -1.35 -5.53 -15.11
C LEU A 69 -1.29 -5.92 -13.64
N VAL A 70 -1.36 -7.20 -13.34
CA VAL A 70 -1.59 -7.75 -12.00
C VAL A 70 -0.38 -8.55 -11.54
N THR A 71 0.01 -8.45 -10.25
CA THR A 71 1.06 -9.30 -9.69
C THR A 71 0.64 -10.77 -9.66
N THR A 72 1.57 -11.67 -9.97
CA THR A 72 1.34 -13.12 -9.82
C THR A 72 1.61 -13.60 -8.39
N THR A 73 2.29 -12.79 -7.58
CA THR A 73 2.53 -13.02 -6.16
C THR A 73 1.44 -12.38 -5.32
N GLY A 74 1.12 -12.98 -4.18
CA GLY A 74 0.08 -12.57 -3.23
C GLY A 74 -0.53 -13.78 -2.51
N PRO A 75 -1.63 -13.62 -1.75
CA PRO A 75 -2.27 -12.35 -1.44
C PRO A 75 -1.51 -11.52 -0.42
N TYR A 76 -1.66 -10.19 -0.49
CA TYR A 76 -1.14 -9.23 0.47
C TYR A 76 -2.28 -8.67 1.32
N LYS A 77 -2.06 -8.60 2.64
CA LYS A 77 -3.07 -8.12 3.60
C LYS A 77 -2.68 -6.78 4.23
N ASN A 78 -1.63 -6.77 5.06
CA ASN A 78 -1.08 -5.57 5.67
C ASN A 78 0.26 -5.24 5.00
N PHE A 79 0.44 -4.02 4.55
CA PHE A 79 1.65 -3.65 3.79
C PHE A 79 1.80 -2.13 3.66
N ARG A 80 3.02 -1.71 3.31
CA ARG A 80 3.27 -0.51 2.53
C ARG A 80 3.55 -0.90 1.10
N TYR A 81 3.00 -0.16 0.16
CA TYR A 81 3.15 -0.39 -1.28
C TYR A 81 3.46 0.93 -1.95
N ARG A 82 4.56 1.01 -2.71
CA ARG A 82 4.96 2.24 -3.36
C ARG A 82 5.46 2.01 -4.78
N ALA A 83 5.33 3.05 -5.60
CA ALA A 83 5.88 3.11 -6.94
C ALA A 83 6.21 4.54 -7.32
N GLU A 84 7.17 4.73 -8.25
CA GLU A 84 7.28 5.97 -9.00
C GLU A 84 6.40 5.85 -10.26
N VAL A 85 5.52 6.83 -10.45
CA VAL A 85 4.48 6.82 -11.49
C VAL A 85 4.55 8.11 -12.32
N LYS A 86 4.19 7.99 -13.59
CA LYS A 86 4.03 9.12 -14.50
C LYS A 86 2.81 8.84 -15.40
N ILE A 87 1.93 9.83 -15.55
CA ILE A 87 0.75 9.80 -16.42
C ILE A 87 0.81 10.95 -17.40
N ASN A 88 0.41 10.72 -18.64
CA ASN A 88 0.34 11.78 -19.65
C ASN A 88 -0.77 12.79 -19.37
N ASP A 89 -0.72 13.93 -20.08
CA ASP A 89 -1.82 14.90 -20.09
C ASP A 89 -3.11 14.24 -20.58
N GLY A 90 -4.24 14.46 -19.88
CA GLY A 90 -5.53 13.84 -20.16
C GLY A 90 -5.60 12.34 -19.88
N GLY A 91 -4.56 11.72 -19.33
CA GLY A 91 -4.53 10.28 -19.03
C GLY A 91 -5.19 9.92 -17.71
N ASN A 92 -5.73 8.70 -17.65
CA ASN A 92 -6.32 8.07 -16.47
C ASN A 92 -5.74 6.67 -16.26
N SER A 93 -5.41 6.35 -15.01
CA SER A 93 -4.88 5.07 -14.55
C SER A 93 -5.20 4.89 -13.06
N GLY A 94 -4.87 3.74 -12.50
CA GLY A 94 -5.02 3.43 -11.08
C GLY A 94 -3.92 2.51 -10.59
N MET A 95 -3.52 2.72 -9.34
CA MET A 95 -2.65 1.82 -8.56
C MET A 95 -3.53 1.04 -7.61
N TYR A 96 -3.79 -0.22 -7.94
CA TYR A 96 -4.74 -1.08 -7.24
C TYR A 96 -4.04 -1.93 -6.19
N PHE A 97 -4.79 -2.25 -5.14
CA PHE A 97 -4.34 -3.15 -4.09
C PHE A 97 -5.51 -3.96 -3.51
N ARG A 98 -5.18 -5.12 -2.93
CA ARG A 98 -6.13 -6.14 -2.47
C ARG A 98 -7.14 -6.54 -3.58
N THR A 99 -6.66 -6.65 -4.83
CA THR A 99 -7.48 -7.08 -5.95
C THR A 99 -7.53 -8.60 -6.05
N THR A 100 -8.46 -9.12 -6.87
CA THR A 100 -8.44 -10.51 -7.32
C THR A 100 -7.30 -10.76 -8.31
N GLU A 101 -7.01 -12.02 -8.66
CA GLU A 101 -6.02 -12.37 -9.69
C GLU A 101 -6.43 -11.95 -11.11
N LYS A 102 -7.71 -11.74 -11.35
CA LYS A 102 -8.27 -11.32 -12.65
C LYS A 102 -9.28 -10.20 -12.46
N PRO A 103 -8.81 -9.04 -11.99
CA PRO A 103 -9.73 -7.97 -11.62
C PRO A 103 -10.33 -7.27 -12.83
N GLY A 104 -11.59 -6.84 -12.69
CA GLY A 104 -12.12 -5.69 -13.37
C GLY A 104 -11.73 -4.39 -12.66
N PHE A 105 -12.29 -3.26 -13.06
CA PHE A 105 -11.96 -1.95 -12.48
C PHE A 105 -12.59 -1.67 -11.11
N SER A 106 -13.40 -2.60 -10.57
CA SER A 106 -14.06 -2.47 -9.26
C SER A 106 -13.70 -3.60 -8.28
N ASP A 107 -12.72 -4.44 -8.61
CA ASP A 107 -12.41 -5.66 -7.85
C ASP A 107 -11.19 -5.48 -6.91
N GLY A 108 -11.05 -4.31 -6.31
CA GLY A 108 -10.00 -3.93 -5.37
C GLY A 108 -10.11 -2.47 -4.98
N TYR A 109 -9.30 -2.02 -4.02
CA TYR A 109 -9.12 -0.58 -3.78
C TYR A 109 -8.31 0.03 -4.90
N GLU A 110 -8.71 1.22 -5.35
CA GLU A 110 -8.02 1.98 -6.38
C GLU A 110 -7.48 3.30 -5.82
N ALA A 111 -6.17 3.45 -5.81
CA ALA A 111 -5.51 4.72 -5.64
C ALA A 111 -5.35 5.38 -7.02
N GLN A 112 -6.15 6.42 -7.26
CA GLN A 112 -6.29 7.08 -8.56
C GLN A 112 -4.98 7.68 -9.07
N ILE A 113 -4.70 7.50 -10.35
CA ILE A 113 -3.59 8.12 -11.08
C ILE A 113 -4.18 8.98 -12.19
N ASP A 114 -4.30 10.26 -11.95
CA ASP A 114 -4.93 11.24 -12.84
C ASP A 114 -4.40 12.63 -12.53
N SER A 115 -3.93 13.34 -13.55
CA SER A 115 -3.51 14.75 -13.40
C SER A 115 -4.55 15.72 -14.01
N THR A 116 -5.06 15.40 -15.19
CA THR A 116 -5.84 16.35 -16.03
C THR A 116 -6.93 15.68 -16.86
N HIS A 117 -7.29 14.43 -16.57
CA HIS A 117 -8.38 13.74 -17.23
C HIS A 117 -9.71 14.48 -17.05
N THR A 118 -10.68 14.21 -17.88
CA THR A 118 -12.04 14.81 -17.81
C THR A 118 -12.81 14.44 -16.55
N ASP A 119 -12.56 13.24 -15.96
CA ASP A 119 -13.00 12.91 -14.62
C ASP A 119 -12.27 13.83 -13.63
N PRO A 120 -12.96 14.56 -12.74
CA PRO A 120 -12.33 15.48 -11.81
C PRO A 120 -11.60 14.81 -10.62
N ILE A 121 -11.68 13.48 -10.49
CA ILE A 121 -11.08 12.71 -9.39
C ILE A 121 -9.58 12.52 -9.66
N ARG A 122 -8.73 13.18 -8.86
CA ARG A 122 -7.29 13.31 -9.11
C ARG A 122 -6.44 12.28 -8.36
N THR A 123 -5.17 12.18 -8.75
CA THR A 123 -4.13 11.45 -8.01
C THR A 123 -4.20 11.76 -6.52
N GLY A 124 -4.15 10.74 -5.70
CA GLY A 124 -4.34 10.80 -4.26
C GLY A 124 -5.73 10.40 -3.80
N SER A 125 -6.72 10.26 -4.70
CA SER A 125 -8.03 9.72 -4.34
C SER A 125 -7.97 8.21 -4.09
N LEU A 126 -8.79 7.74 -3.15
CA LEU A 126 -9.25 6.37 -3.06
C LEU A 126 -10.59 6.33 -3.82
N TYR A 127 -10.56 5.83 -5.07
CA TYR A 127 -11.68 5.96 -6.00
C TYR A 127 -12.97 5.32 -5.44
N GLY A 128 -14.09 6.05 -5.54
CA GLY A 128 -15.37 5.61 -5.00
C GLY A 128 -15.52 5.72 -3.46
N MET A 129 -14.46 6.09 -2.73
CA MET A 129 -14.48 6.14 -1.26
C MET A 129 -14.06 7.51 -0.68
N CYS A 130 -12.89 8.04 -1.10
CA CYS A 130 -12.39 9.33 -0.63
C CYS A 130 -11.76 10.09 -1.80
N HIS A 131 -12.41 11.17 -2.25
CA HIS A 131 -12.01 11.85 -3.46
C HIS A 131 -11.16 13.10 -3.20
N VAL A 132 -10.09 13.24 -3.95
CA VAL A 132 -9.23 14.41 -4.02
C VAL A 132 -9.47 15.09 -5.38
N TYR A 133 -9.81 16.36 -5.37
CA TYR A 133 -10.06 17.17 -6.57
C TYR A 133 -8.90 18.11 -6.89
N LYS A 134 -8.01 18.32 -5.94
CA LYS A 134 -6.82 19.14 -6.13
C LYS A 134 -5.79 18.36 -6.94
N GLN A 135 -5.27 19.00 -8.00
CA GLN A 135 -4.14 18.48 -8.75
C GLN A 135 -2.86 18.57 -7.92
N HIS A 136 -2.35 17.42 -7.44
CA HIS A 136 -1.09 17.33 -6.68
C HIS A 136 0.10 17.12 -7.60
N VAL A 137 -0.09 16.46 -8.75
CA VAL A 137 0.97 16.09 -9.69
C VAL A 137 0.69 16.71 -11.05
N LYS A 138 1.75 17.10 -11.75
CA LYS A 138 1.64 17.60 -13.13
C LYS A 138 1.66 16.43 -14.11
N PRO A 139 0.99 16.53 -15.28
CA PRO A 139 1.11 15.52 -16.31
C PRO A 139 2.58 15.41 -16.77
N ASP A 140 2.92 14.22 -17.29
CA ASP A 140 4.25 13.88 -17.81
C ASP A 140 5.41 14.05 -16.81
N THR A 141 5.11 14.12 -15.50
CA THR A 141 6.10 14.26 -14.42
C THR A 141 6.09 13.02 -13.53
N TRP A 142 7.26 12.50 -13.21
CA TRP A 142 7.40 11.41 -12.23
C TRP A 142 7.05 11.89 -10.83
N PHE A 143 6.26 11.11 -10.11
CA PHE A 143 5.94 11.30 -8.70
C PHE A 143 5.98 9.97 -7.96
N THR A 144 6.18 10.01 -6.66
CA THR A 144 6.12 8.83 -5.80
C THR A 144 4.71 8.68 -5.22
N TYR A 145 4.12 7.53 -5.41
CA TYR A 145 2.87 7.13 -4.77
C TYR A 145 3.16 6.07 -3.71
N GLU A 146 2.74 6.29 -2.48
CA GLU A 146 2.86 5.32 -1.40
C GLU A 146 1.50 5.12 -0.70
N ILE A 147 1.18 3.86 -0.43
CA ILE A 147 -0.06 3.42 0.21
C ILE A 147 0.34 2.54 1.39
N GLU A 148 -0.16 2.87 2.60
CA GLU A 148 -0.06 1.98 3.76
C GLU A 148 -1.44 1.41 4.07
N VAL A 149 -1.53 0.08 4.23
CA VAL A 149 -2.77 -0.63 4.52
C VAL A 149 -2.56 -1.51 5.74
N ARG A 150 -3.44 -1.36 6.73
CA ARG A 150 -3.46 -2.19 7.95
C ARG A 150 -4.89 -2.53 8.34
N ASP A 151 -5.13 -3.79 8.65
CA ASP A 151 -6.30 -4.16 9.43
C ASP A 151 -6.06 -3.79 10.89
N ASP A 152 -7.04 -3.17 11.52
CA ASP A 152 -6.95 -2.67 12.89
C ASP A 152 -8.30 -2.76 13.60
N VAL A 153 -8.31 -2.48 14.90
CA VAL A 153 -9.52 -2.42 15.73
C VAL A 153 -9.61 -1.05 16.40
N TRP A 154 -10.67 -0.32 16.11
CA TRP A 154 -10.94 0.94 16.75
C TRP A 154 -12.24 0.87 17.58
N ARG A 155 -12.13 1.09 18.88
CA ARG A 155 -13.26 1.01 19.83
C ARG A 155 -14.04 -0.31 19.72
N GLY A 156 -13.33 -1.44 19.55
CA GLY A 156 -13.93 -2.77 19.46
C GLY A 156 -14.54 -3.09 18.08
N ARG A 157 -14.40 -2.23 17.08
CA ARG A 157 -14.85 -2.46 15.71
C ARG A 157 -13.65 -2.67 14.79
N GLU A 158 -13.64 -3.77 14.07
CA GLU A 158 -12.64 -4.03 13.03
C GLU A 158 -12.78 -3.03 11.87
N MET A 159 -11.66 -2.69 11.27
CA MET A 159 -11.61 -1.83 10.08
C MET A 159 -10.32 -2.07 9.30
N THR A 160 -10.27 -1.57 8.07
CA THR A 160 -9.04 -1.39 7.30
C THR A 160 -8.65 0.09 7.32
N ARG A 161 -7.42 0.38 7.72
CA ARG A 161 -6.82 1.71 7.64
C ARG A 161 -6.04 1.82 6.35
N ILE A 162 -6.30 2.86 5.58
CA ILE A 162 -5.66 3.12 4.28
C ILE A 162 -5.11 4.54 4.30
N LYS A 163 -3.79 4.65 4.27
CA LYS A 163 -3.08 5.93 4.23
C LYS A 163 -2.55 6.18 2.83
N ILE A 164 -2.79 7.38 2.31
CA ILE A 164 -2.38 7.80 0.98
C ILE A 164 -1.33 8.91 1.09
N THR A 165 -0.19 8.69 0.43
CA THR A 165 0.95 9.63 0.40
C THR A 165 1.38 9.87 -1.05
N VAL A 166 1.57 11.13 -1.43
CA VAL A 166 2.06 11.56 -2.75
C VAL A 166 3.27 12.46 -2.56
N ASP A 167 4.41 12.12 -3.20
CA ASP A 167 5.69 12.83 -3.07
C ASP A 167 6.11 13.09 -1.61
N GLY A 168 5.93 12.07 -0.76
CA GLY A 168 6.25 12.14 0.67
C GLY A 168 5.27 12.96 1.51
N ASN A 169 4.23 13.54 0.91
CA ASN A 169 3.18 14.26 1.62
C ASN A 169 1.99 13.33 1.89
N GLU A 170 1.74 13.03 3.15
CA GLU A 170 0.53 12.32 3.56
C GLU A 170 -0.69 13.19 3.28
N LEU A 171 -1.62 12.71 2.46
CA LEU A 171 -2.82 13.45 2.12
C LEU A 171 -3.94 13.21 3.13
N TYR A 172 -4.15 11.95 3.51
CA TYR A 172 -5.14 11.53 4.50
C TYR A 172 -4.97 10.06 4.88
N GLU A 173 -5.69 9.66 5.93
CA GLU A 173 -5.96 8.28 6.30
C GLU A 173 -7.47 8.02 6.19
N TYR A 174 -7.86 7.00 5.44
CA TYR A 174 -9.24 6.53 5.29
C TYR A 174 -9.48 5.30 6.19
N LEU A 175 -10.61 5.24 6.87
CA LEU A 175 -11.01 4.13 7.74
C LEU A 175 -12.17 3.38 7.08
N ASP A 176 -11.90 2.24 6.46
CA ASP A 176 -12.92 1.38 5.88
C ASP A 176 -13.44 0.39 6.94
N PHE A 177 -14.58 0.73 7.53
CA PHE A 177 -15.27 -0.10 8.53
C PHE A 177 -15.99 -1.30 7.94
N ASP A 178 -16.18 -1.36 6.64
CA ASP A 178 -16.82 -2.49 5.96
C ASP A 178 -15.80 -3.53 5.53
N LYS A 179 -14.49 -3.19 5.57
CA LYS A 179 -13.39 -4.05 5.12
C LYS A 179 -13.69 -4.60 3.73
N THR A 180 -14.02 -3.67 2.81
CA THR A 180 -14.55 -3.96 1.47
C THR A 180 -13.71 -4.99 0.73
N PHE A 181 -12.37 -4.84 0.77
CA PHE A 181 -11.44 -5.83 0.25
C PHE A 181 -10.47 -6.25 1.35
N LYS A 182 -10.37 -7.57 1.62
CA LYS A 182 -9.65 -8.08 2.79
C LYS A 182 -8.16 -8.31 2.55
N GLU A 183 -7.83 -8.90 1.41
CA GLU A 183 -6.49 -9.22 0.95
C GLU A 183 -6.52 -9.48 -0.55
N GLY A 184 -5.37 -9.47 -1.21
CA GLY A 184 -5.31 -9.75 -2.65
C GLY A 184 -4.00 -9.30 -3.28
N HIS A 185 -4.05 -9.03 -4.58
CA HIS A 185 -2.92 -8.71 -5.42
C HIS A 185 -2.78 -7.20 -5.61
N PHE A 186 -1.64 -6.78 -6.15
CA PHE A 186 -1.44 -5.42 -6.67
C PHE A 186 -1.70 -5.40 -8.17
N ALA A 187 -2.20 -4.27 -8.66
CA ALA A 187 -2.36 -4.09 -10.09
C ALA A 187 -2.20 -2.61 -10.50
N PHE A 188 -1.91 -2.41 -11.80
CA PHE A 188 -1.99 -1.13 -12.47
C PHE A 188 -3.04 -1.18 -13.56
N GLN A 189 -3.76 -0.08 -13.75
CA GLN A 189 -4.83 0.04 -14.73
C GLN A 189 -4.31 0.72 -16.00
N GLN A 190 -4.69 0.18 -17.17
CA GLN A 190 -4.76 0.90 -18.43
C GLN A 190 -6.21 1.22 -18.70
N HIS A 191 -6.60 2.51 -18.53
CA HIS A 191 -8.00 2.91 -18.51
C HIS A 191 -8.61 3.02 -19.91
N ASP A 192 -7.94 3.71 -20.83
CA ASP A 192 -8.46 3.99 -22.18
C ASP A 192 -7.32 4.25 -23.17
N PRO A 193 -7.60 4.27 -24.48
CA PRO A 193 -6.57 4.46 -25.51
C PRO A 193 -5.80 5.80 -25.44
N GLY A 194 -6.38 6.82 -24.80
CA GLY A 194 -5.73 8.13 -24.60
C GLY A 194 -4.74 8.15 -23.47
N SER A 195 -4.85 7.19 -22.55
CA SER A 195 -4.02 7.08 -21.37
C SER A 195 -2.68 6.39 -21.68
N LYS A 196 -1.58 6.94 -21.11
CA LYS A 196 -0.23 6.35 -21.14
C LYS A 196 0.37 6.47 -19.76
N VAL A 197 0.41 5.36 -19.04
CA VAL A 197 1.02 5.30 -17.71
C VAL A 197 2.43 4.71 -17.80
N SER A 198 3.36 5.26 -17.03
CA SER A 198 4.71 4.70 -16.84
C SER A 198 4.95 4.48 -15.36
N ILE A 199 5.54 3.34 -15.01
CA ILE A 199 5.69 2.89 -13.63
C ILE A 199 7.07 2.31 -13.44
N ARG A 200 7.75 2.67 -12.34
CA ARG A 200 9.05 2.11 -11.97
C ARG A 200 9.22 2.06 -10.46
N LYS A 201 10.25 1.38 -9.98
CA LYS A 201 10.55 1.23 -8.55
C LYS A 201 9.34 0.76 -7.76
N VAL A 202 8.70 -0.31 -8.24
CA VAL A 202 7.54 -0.91 -7.58
C VAL A 202 8.03 -1.76 -6.42
N GLU A 203 7.61 -1.44 -5.22
CA GLU A 203 8.10 -2.10 -4.01
C GLU A 203 6.98 -2.32 -2.99
N VAL A 204 7.10 -3.42 -2.24
CA VAL A 204 6.21 -3.75 -1.12
C VAL A 204 7.02 -4.01 0.15
N GLN A 205 6.49 -3.60 1.28
CA GLN A 205 6.95 -3.91 2.62
C GLN A 205 5.78 -4.55 3.37
N PRO A 206 5.77 -5.89 3.59
CA PRO A 206 4.77 -6.52 4.42
C PRO A 206 4.81 -5.98 5.85
N LEU A 207 3.63 -5.79 6.43
CA LEU A 207 3.45 -5.31 7.79
C LEU A 207 2.82 -6.41 8.66
N PRO A 208 3.09 -6.41 9.98
CA PRO A 208 2.50 -7.36 10.92
C PRO A 208 0.98 -7.21 11.06
#